data_dab2e8a9d675cc401c8edf85cedabdc1
#
_entry.id   dab2e8a9d675cc401c8edf85cedabdc1
#
_cell.length_a   1.000
_cell.length_b   1.000
_cell.length_c   1.000
_cell.angle_alpha   90.00
_cell.angle_beta   90.00
_cell.angle_gamma   90.00
#
_symmetry.space_group_name_H-M   'P 1'
#
loop_
_entity.id
_entity.type
_entity.pdbx_description
1 polymer ?
#
loop_
_entity_poly.entity_id
_entity_poly.type
_entity_poly.pdbx_seq_one_letter_code
_entity_poly.pdbx_strand_id
1 'polypeptide(L)'
;MSDTVLWHNARCSKSRQAKALLEEEGVDLEVREYLKEPPTRAELEALVDALGLDEVRQVVRTGEDAYAQLGLAEADDDELLDAMVDNPILLERPILVRGDRAVVGRPPEDVRRLL
;
A
#
# COMPACT_ATOMS: atom_id res chain seq x y z
N MET A 1 -19.24 -7.69 -3.63
CA MET A 1 -18.03 -6.98 -3.24
C MET A 1 -17.01 -7.98 -2.72
N SER A 2 -15.77 -7.83 -3.13
CA SER A 2 -14.68 -8.69 -2.66
C SER A 2 -14.14 -8.14 -1.33
N ASP A 3 -13.78 -9.03 -0.39
CA ASP A 3 -13.05 -8.65 0.81
C ASP A 3 -11.54 -8.57 0.55
N THR A 4 -11.11 -8.86 -0.69
CA THR A 4 -9.70 -8.88 -1.10
C THR A 4 -9.47 -7.74 -2.10
N VAL A 5 -8.64 -6.79 -1.70
CA VAL A 5 -8.37 -5.57 -2.47
C VAL A 5 -6.86 -5.44 -2.66
N LEU A 6 -6.44 -5.24 -3.91
CA LEU A 6 -5.05 -4.92 -4.23
C LEU A 6 -4.93 -3.41 -4.45
N TRP A 7 -4.13 -2.77 -3.61
CA TRP A 7 -3.74 -1.37 -3.79
C TRP A 7 -2.62 -1.36 -4.82
N HIS A 8 -2.95 -0.88 -6.00
CA HIS A 8 -2.19 -1.13 -7.24
C HIS A 8 -1.71 0.16 -7.88
N ASN A 9 -0.46 0.12 -8.36
CA ASN A 9 0.10 1.14 -9.24
C ASN A 9 0.49 0.46 -10.55
N ALA A 10 -0.27 0.72 -11.62
CA ALA A 10 -0.07 0.06 -12.92
C ALA A 10 1.29 0.35 -13.55
N ARG A 11 1.99 1.40 -13.11
CA ARG A 11 3.33 1.75 -13.61
C ARG A 11 4.44 1.02 -12.87
N CYS A 12 4.13 0.38 -11.75
CA CYS A 12 5.12 -0.34 -10.94
C CYS A 12 5.17 -1.80 -11.37
N SER A 13 6.36 -2.30 -11.75
CA SER A 13 6.51 -3.69 -12.21
C SER A 13 6.16 -4.69 -11.12
N LYS A 14 6.53 -4.42 -9.87
CA LYS A 14 6.20 -5.28 -8.73
C LYS A 14 4.68 -5.39 -8.53
N SER A 15 4.00 -4.26 -8.71
CA SER A 15 2.55 -4.21 -8.60
C SER A 15 1.87 -5.03 -9.70
N ARG A 16 2.37 -4.91 -10.95
CA ARG A 16 1.85 -5.72 -12.07
C ARG A 16 2.09 -7.20 -11.85
N GLN A 17 3.27 -7.57 -11.34
CA GLN A 17 3.61 -8.97 -11.05
C GLN A 17 2.69 -9.57 -9.99
N ALA A 18 2.43 -8.81 -8.92
CA ALA A 18 1.52 -9.26 -7.86
C ALA A 18 0.10 -9.46 -8.39
N LYS A 19 -0.37 -8.52 -9.21
CA LYS A 19 -1.71 -8.61 -9.82
C LYS A 19 -1.83 -9.86 -10.68
N ALA A 20 -0.85 -10.13 -11.54
CA ALA A 20 -0.85 -11.31 -12.41
C ALA A 20 -0.85 -12.60 -11.59
N LEU A 21 -0.05 -12.64 -10.53
CA LEU A 21 0.04 -13.80 -9.64
C LEU A 21 -1.30 -14.09 -8.97
N LEU A 22 -1.98 -13.06 -8.47
CA LEU A 22 -3.29 -13.20 -7.83
C LEU A 22 -4.35 -13.67 -8.84
N GLU A 23 -4.29 -13.18 -10.07
CA GLU A 23 -5.18 -13.62 -11.12
C GLU A 23 -4.96 -15.10 -11.47
N GLU A 24 -3.71 -15.55 -11.53
CA GLU A 24 -3.37 -16.96 -11.75
C GLU A 24 -3.88 -17.87 -10.63
N GLU A 25 -3.88 -17.38 -9.39
CA GLU A 25 -4.39 -18.12 -8.24
C GLU A 25 -5.91 -18.15 -8.19
N GLY A 26 -6.59 -17.46 -9.10
CA GLY A 26 -8.05 -17.45 -9.17
C GLY A 26 -8.71 -16.66 -8.06
N VAL A 27 -8.00 -15.69 -7.47
CA VAL A 27 -8.52 -14.87 -6.37
C VAL A 27 -9.57 -13.90 -6.89
N ASP A 28 -10.72 -13.83 -6.22
CA ASP A 28 -11.73 -12.80 -6.50
C ASP A 28 -11.19 -11.47 -5.95
N LEU A 29 -10.71 -10.62 -6.83
CA LEU A 29 -9.88 -9.47 -6.49
C LEU A 29 -10.50 -8.17 -6.96
N GLU A 30 -10.64 -7.22 -6.04
CA GLU A 30 -10.90 -5.83 -6.39
C GLU A 30 -9.55 -5.11 -6.52
N VAL A 31 -9.36 -4.37 -7.61
CA VAL A 31 -8.13 -3.61 -7.84
C VAL A 31 -8.41 -2.14 -7.57
N ARG A 32 -7.68 -1.55 -6.61
CA ARG A 32 -7.77 -0.14 -6.31
C ARG A 32 -6.53 0.57 -6.81
N GLU A 33 -6.69 1.44 -7.79
CA GLU A 33 -5.61 2.29 -8.27
C GLU A 33 -5.53 3.52 -7.36
N TYR A 34 -4.78 3.41 -6.29
CA TYR A 34 -4.78 4.40 -5.20
C TYR A 34 -4.24 5.77 -5.61
N LEU A 35 -3.53 5.87 -6.74
CA LEU A 35 -3.12 7.17 -7.28
C LEU A 35 -4.27 7.92 -7.93
N LYS A 36 -5.29 7.20 -8.40
CA LYS A 36 -6.51 7.77 -8.99
C LYS A 36 -7.62 7.91 -7.96
N GLU A 37 -7.63 7.02 -6.98
CA GLU A 37 -8.59 6.99 -5.88
C GLU A 37 -7.82 7.07 -4.57
N PRO A 38 -7.32 8.27 -4.19
CA PRO A 38 -6.44 8.42 -3.02
C PRO A 38 -7.12 7.93 -1.74
N PRO A 39 -6.36 7.29 -0.86
CA PRO A 39 -6.91 6.85 0.41
C PRO A 39 -7.19 8.03 1.34
N THR A 40 -8.20 7.86 2.19
CA THR A 40 -8.46 8.78 3.28
C THR A 40 -7.49 8.51 4.44
N ARG A 41 -7.43 9.44 5.38
CA ARG A 41 -6.65 9.24 6.62
C ARG A 41 -7.11 7.98 7.36
N ALA A 42 -8.43 7.78 7.49
CA ALA A 42 -9.00 6.62 8.17
C ALA A 42 -8.60 5.31 7.48
N GLU A 43 -8.60 5.30 6.14
CA GLU A 43 -8.19 4.12 5.38
C GLU A 43 -6.72 3.79 5.61
N LEU A 44 -5.85 4.81 5.68
CA LEU A 44 -4.42 4.62 5.94
C LEU A 44 -4.18 4.10 7.35
N GLU A 45 -4.91 4.62 8.34
CA GLU A 45 -4.81 4.14 9.72
C GLU A 45 -5.21 2.66 9.81
N ALA A 46 -6.31 2.28 9.15
CA ALA A 46 -6.74 0.89 9.10
C ALA A 46 -5.71 0.00 8.38
N LEU A 47 -5.09 0.52 7.34
CA LEU A 47 -4.05 -0.21 6.60
C LEU A 47 -2.82 -0.48 7.48
N VAL A 48 -2.37 0.52 8.23
CA VAL A 48 -1.22 0.37 9.14
C VAL A 48 -1.52 -0.70 10.19
N ASP A 49 -2.73 -0.70 10.74
CA ASP A 49 -3.16 -1.72 11.70
C ASP A 49 -3.20 -3.11 11.06
N ALA A 50 -3.74 -3.22 9.86
CA ALA A 50 -3.84 -4.49 9.14
C ALA A 50 -2.47 -5.06 8.79
N LEU A 51 -1.50 -4.19 8.50
CA LEU A 51 -0.12 -4.58 8.22
C LEU A 51 0.67 -4.95 9.48
N GLY A 52 0.17 -4.58 10.66
CA GLY A 52 0.85 -4.83 11.92
C GLY A 52 2.16 -4.06 12.08
N LEU A 53 2.20 -2.84 11.56
CA LEU A 53 3.43 -2.03 11.58
C LEU A 53 3.66 -1.41 12.95
N ASP A 54 4.94 -1.37 13.37
CA ASP A 54 5.37 -0.64 14.57
C ASP A 54 5.43 0.86 14.30
N GLU A 55 5.82 1.24 13.07
CA GLU A 55 5.96 2.64 12.67
C GLU A 55 5.37 2.83 11.27
N VAL A 56 4.71 3.96 11.06
CA VAL A 56 4.13 4.32 9.75
C VAL A 56 5.21 4.38 8.67
N ARG A 57 6.43 4.80 9.03
CA ARG A 57 7.55 4.92 8.08
C ARG A 57 7.83 3.62 7.33
N GLN A 58 7.49 2.48 7.92
CA GLN A 58 7.74 1.17 7.30
C GLN A 58 6.95 0.96 5.99
N VAL A 59 5.91 1.76 5.75
CA VAL A 59 5.10 1.70 4.53
C VAL A 59 5.29 2.94 3.65
N VAL A 60 6.24 3.80 4.01
CA VAL A 60 6.55 5.03 3.25
C VAL A 60 7.75 4.79 2.35
N ARG A 61 7.64 5.23 1.10
CA ARG A 61 8.73 5.16 0.13
C ARG A 61 9.69 6.32 0.34
N THR A 62 10.74 6.07 1.14
CA THR A 62 11.72 7.09 1.51
C THR A 62 12.59 7.56 0.35
N GLY A 63 12.63 6.80 -0.74
CA GLY A 63 13.37 7.17 -1.95
C GLY A 63 12.61 8.07 -2.91
N GLU A 64 11.33 8.37 -2.65
CA GLU A 64 10.56 9.27 -3.51
C GLU A 64 11.00 10.73 -3.31
N ASP A 65 10.98 11.51 -4.39
CA ASP A 65 11.34 12.94 -4.35
C ASP A 65 10.48 13.70 -3.33
N ALA A 66 9.19 13.38 -3.25
CA ALA A 66 8.27 14.01 -2.32
C ALA A 66 8.71 13.85 -0.86
N TYR A 67 9.31 12.71 -0.52
CA TYR A 67 9.81 12.46 0.84
C TYR A 67 10.85 13.50 1.24
N ALA A 68 11.83 13.74 0.38
CA ALA A 68 12.87 14.73 0.62
C ALA A 68 12.32 16.16 0.57
N GLN A 69 11.49 16.46 -0.43
CA GLN A 69 10.92 17.79 -0.62
C GLN A 69 10.07 18.25 0.55
N LEU A 70 9.35 17.32 1.19
CA LEU A 70 8.47 17.60 2.31
C LEU A 70 9.20 17.51 3.67
N GLY A 71 10.48 17.15 3.68
CA GLY A 71 11.25 17.04 4.91
C GLY A 71 10.77 15.94 5.84
N LEU A 72 10.34 14.82 5.29
CA LEU A 72 9.67 13.76 6.06
C LEU A 72 10.62 12.89 6.90
N ALA A 73 11.94 13.06 6.75
CA ALA A 73 12.91 12.28 7.51
C ALA A 73 12.75 12.49 9.03
N GLU A 74 12.28 13.67 9.43
CA GLU A 74 12.09 14.04 10.84
C GLU A 74 10.61 13.98 11.26
N ALA A 75 9.71 13.55 10.37
CA ALA A 75 8.27 13.54 10.60
C ALA A 75 7.88 12.42 11.57
N ASP A 76 6.85 12.68 12.38
CA ASP A 76 6.24 11.64 13.21
C ASP A 76 5.17 10.88 12.42
N ASP A 77 4.54 9.87 13.05
CA ASP A 77 3.55 9.02 12.37
C ASP A 77 2.35 9.83 11.87
N ASP A 78 1.85 10.79 12.64
CA ASP A 78 0.73 11.64 12.23
C ASP A 78 1.08 12.47 11.00
N GLU A 79 2.26 13.05 10.99
CA GLU A 79 2.74 13.84 9.85
C GLU A 79 2.93 12.97 8.61
N LEU A 80 3.42 11.75 8.77
CA LEU A 80 3.59 10.80 7.66
C LEU A 80 2.24 10.38 7.08
N LEU A 81 1.24 10.12 7.93
CA LEU A 81 -0.10 9.77 7.46
C LEU A 81 -0.72 10.92 6.66
N ASP A 82 -0.62 12.15 7.15
CA ASP A 82 -1.11 13.33 6.45
C ASP A 82 -0.40 13.51 5.11
N ALA A 83 0.92 13.29 5.09
CA ALA A 83 1.70 13.42 3.86
C ALA A 83 1.26 12.39 2.80
N MET A 84 0.95 11.17 3.21
CA MET A 84 0.48 10.12 2.29
C MET A 84 -0.93 10.39 1.75
N VAL A 85 -1.80 11.01 2.55
CA VAL A 85 -3.12 11.45 2.08
C VAL A 85 -2.97 12.45 0.93
N ASP A 86 -2.09 13.43 1.11
CA ASP A 86 -1.85 14.48 0.11
C ASP A 86 -0.98 14.00 -1.05
N ASN A 87 -0.14 12.99 -0.81
CA ASN A 87 0.85 12.48 -1.78
C ASN A 87 0.84 10.96 -1.80
N PRO A 88 -0.18 10.33 -2.41
CA PRO A 88 -0.29 8.86 -2.41
C PRO A 88 0.91 8.13 -3.00
N ILE A 89 1.72 8.78 -3.83
CA ILE A 89 2.95 8.20 -4.39
C ILE A 89 3.92 7.75 -3.30
N LEU A 90 3.80 8.31 -2.09
CA LEU A 90 4.65 7.96 -0.95
C LEU A 90 4.34 6.57 -0.39
N LEU A 91 3.17 6.03 -0.69
CA LEU A 91 2.77 4.73 -0.17
C LEU A 91 3.50 3.60 -0.87
N GLU A 92 3.99 2.63 -0.10
CA GLU A 92 4.58 1.42 -0.64
C GLU A 92 3.57 0.65 -1.48
N ARG A 93 4.02 -0.12 -2.47
CA ARG A 93 3.16 -0.86 -3.40
C ARG A 93 3.86 -2.10 -3.92
N PRO A 94 3.10 -3.14 -4.28
CA PRO A 94 1.66 -3.28 -4.09
C PRO A 94 1.34 -3.66 -2.65
N ILE A 95 0.09 -3.41 -2.23
CA ILE A 95 -0.39 -3.85 -0.92
C ILE A 95 -1.67 -4.65 -1.12
N LEU A 96 -1.69 -5.87 -0.61
CA LEU A 96 -2.88 -6.71 -0.63
C LEU A 96 -3.56 -6.60 0.73
N VAL A 97 -4.85 -6.28 0.71
CA VAL A 97 -5.68 -6.22 1.91
C VAL A 97 -6.75 -7.30 1.80
N ARG A 98 -6.88 -8.12 2.82
CA ARG A 98 -7.90 -9.15 2.87
C ARG A 98 -8.56 -9.15 4.25
N GLY A 99 -9.78 -8.60 4.31
CA GLY A 99 -10.46 -8.40 5.59
C GLY A 99 -9.69 -7.42 6.46
N ASP A 100 -9.30 -7.87 7.65
CA ASP A 100 -8.55 -7.05 8.62
C ASP A 100 -7.02 -7.31 8.56
N ARG A 101 -6.55 -7.99 7.51
CA ARG A 101 -5.13 -8.33 7.32
C ARG A 101 -4.62 -7.73 6.03
N ALA A 102 -3.32 -7.38 6.01
CA ALA A 102 -2.67 -6.83 4.84
C ALA A 102 -1.22 -7.28 4.75
N VAL A 103 -0.66 -7.23 3.54
CA VAL A 103 0.75 -7.53 3.31
C VAL A 103 1.27 -6.65 2.16
N VAL A 104 2.53 -6.20 2.30
CA VAL A 104 3.22 -5.53 1.19
C VAL A 104 3.78 -6.60 0.26
N GLY A 105 3.48 -6.50 -1.03
CA GLY A 105 3.94 -7.46 -2.04
C GLY A 105 5.36 -7.16 -2.53
N ARG A 106 6.31 -7.22 -1.64
CA ARG A 106 7.73 -7.03 -1.97
C ARG A 106 8.56 -8.07 -1.21
N PRO A 107 9.00 -9.14 -1.91
CA PRO A 107 8.74 -9.42 -3.33
C PRO A 107 7.26 -9.70 -3.62
N PRO A 108 6.84 -9.65 -4.89
CA PRO A 108 5.42 -9.83 -5.23
C PRO A 108 4.79 -11.11 -4.69
N GLU A 109 5.55 -12.17 -4.57
CA GLU A 109 5.10 -13.48 -4.06
C GLU A 109 4.58 -13.39 -2.62
N ASP A 110 4.96 -12.37 -1.88
CA ASP A 110 4.51 -12.18 -0.49
C ASP A 110 3.00 -12.01 -0.39
N VAL A 111 2.31 -11.60 -1.48
CA VAL A 111 0.85 -11.51 -1.47
C VAL A 111 0.18 -12.86 -1.19
N ARG A 112 0.87 -13.97 -1.45
CA ARG A 112 0.35 -15.32 -1.16
C ARG A 112 0.16 -15.58 0.33
N ARG A 113 0.80 -14.79 1.19
CA ARG A 113 0.69 -14.97 2.65
C ARG A 113 -0.73 -14.77 3.17
N LEU A 114 -1.59 -14.09 2.40
CA LEU A 114 -2.98 -13.87 2.77
C LEU A 114 -3.96 -14.82 2.09
N LEU A 115 -3.47 -15.73 1.27
CA LEU A 115 -4.34 -16.66 0.52
C LEU A 115 -4.64 -17.94 1.29
#